data_3ec5c9d0c5b6b05d034240d9c96264fd
#
_entry.id   3ec5c9d0c5b6b05d034240d9c96264fd
#
_cell.length_a   1.000
_cell.length_b   1.000
_cell.length_c   1.000
_cell.angle_alpha   90.00
_cell.angle_beta   90.00
_cell.angle_gamma   90.00
#
_symmetry.space_group_name_H-M   'P 1'
#
loop_
_entity.id
_entity.type
_entity.pdbx_description
1 polymer ?
#
loop_
_entity_poly.entity_id
_entity_poly.type
_entity_poly.pdbx_seq_one_letter_code
_entity_poly.pdbx_strand_id
1 'polypeptide(L)'
;MIQIGKKQCLNIVSRTDFGVYLGTKEEKVLLPVKQVPADVEIGDALTVFVYRDSQDRLIATTNTPKIELDRIAKLKVAQISQIGAFLDWGLEKDLFLPFKEQTYKVKPGDECLVVLYVDKSSRLCASMRRVYNYLVPADCYEKDSQVSGTVIEINPDYGAYVAIDDKYYGMIPNNELFSKVNIGDRIEGRVVKVRDDGKLMIGLRKKAYLQMDDDSQFVLDEIKKRGGRLPFNDKASPELIRSQFNMSKNEFKRAVGRLFKERKIVINPDSIELTDN
;
A
#
# COMPACT_ATOMS: atom_id res chain seq x y z
N MET A 1 -3.31 -28.15 -20.49
CA MET A 1 -4.47 -27.69 -19.67
C MET A 1 -4.47 -26.17 -19.62
N ILE A 2 -5.55 -25.54 -20.00
CA ILE A 2 -5.69 -24.07 -20.01
C ILE A 2 -5.88 -23.57 -18.57
N GLN A 3 -5.08 -22.58 -18.16
CA GLN A 3 -5.13 -22.03 -16.82
C GLN A 3 -5.87 -20.70 -16.79
N ILE A 4 -6.99 -20.65 -16.07
CA ILE A 4 -7.74 -19.41 -15.88
C ILE A 4 -6.95 -18.43 -14.98
N GLY A 5 -6.99 -17.14 -15.32
CA GLY A 5 -6.35 -16.08 -14.52
C GLY A 5 -4.84 -15.93 -14.73
N LYS A 6 -4.27 -16.60 -15.74
CA LYS A 6 -2.83 -16.53 -16.05
C LYS A 6 -2.58 -16.21 -17.52
N LYS A 7 -1.47 -15.51 -17.75
CA LYS A 7 -0.88 -15.42 -19.09
C LYS A 7 -0.23 -16.73 -19.46
N GLN A 8 -0.48 -17.17 -20.66
CA GLN A 8 0.05 -18.42 -21.18
C GLN A 8 0.16 -18.36 -22.70
N CYS A 9 1.09 -19.15 -23.26
CA CYS A 9 1.30 -19.28 -24.68
C CYS A 9 0.47 -20.46 -25.18
N LEU A 10 -0.44 -20.23 -26.15
CA LEU A 10 -1.33 -21.24 -26.70
C LEU A 10 -1.27 -21.18 -28.23
N ASN A 11 -1.32 -22.35 -28.87
CA ASN A 11 -1.31 -22.44 -30.35
C ASN A 11 -2.70 -22.26 -30.93
N ILE A 12 -2.80 -21.65 -32.11
CA ILE A 12 -4.02 -21.53 -32.88
C ILE A 12 -4.35 -22.90 -33.44
N VAL A 13 -5.51 -23.44 -33.06
CA VAL A 13 -5.96 -24.79 -33.55
C VAL A 13 -7.06 -24.72 -34.60
N SER A 14 -7.81 -23.62 -34.64
CA SER A 14 -8.82 -23.39 -35.68
C SER A 14 -9.21 -21.92 -35.77
N ARG A 15 -9.73 -21.51 -36.96
CA ARG A 15 -10.26 -20.16 -37.20
C ARG A 15 -11.75 -20.22 -37.50
N THR A 16 -12.49 -19.22 -37.06
CA THR A 16 -13.93 -19.04 -37.32
C THR A 16 -14.23 -17.56 -37.59
N ASP A 17 -15.46 -17.24 -37.97
CA ASP A 17 -15.91 -15.85 -38.19
C ASP A 17 -15.86 -15.01 -36.90
N PHE A 18 -15.91 -15.65 -35.70
CA PHE A 18 -15.89 -14.99 -34.40
C PHE A 18 -14.48 -14.78 -33.84
N GLY A 19 -13.44 -15.41 -34.44
CA GLY A 19 -12.07 -15.36 -33.99
C GLY A 19 -11.31 -16.66 -34.17
N VAL A 20 -10.26 -16.87 -33.36
CA VAL A 20 -9.46 -18.09 -33.40
C VAL A 20 -9.60 -18.86 -32.09
N TYR A 21 -9.60 -20.18 -32.17
CA TYR A 21 -9.51 -21.05 -31.03
C TYR A 21 -8.05 -21.38 -30.73
N LEU A 22 -7.66 -21.21 -29.47
CA LEU A 22 -6.31 -21.43 -28.95
C LEU A 22 -6.30 -22.63 -27.99
N GLY A 23 -5.26 -23.47 -28.04
CA GLY A 23 -5.08 -24.59 -27.14
C GLY A 23 -4.78 -25.91 -27.85
N THR A 24 -5.55 -26.94 -27.54
CA THR A 24 -5.48 -28.28 -28.17
C THR A 24 -6.82 -28.63 -28.82
N LYS A 25 -6.89 -29.80 -29.48
CA LYS A 25 -8.16 -30.27 -30.06
C LYS A 25 -9.22 -30.57 -28.99
N GLU A 26 -8.77 -31.03 -27.82
CA GLU A 26 -9.63 -31.43 -26.69
C GLU A 26 -10.00 -30.25 -25.80
N GLU A 27 -9.06 -29.32 -25.59
CA GLU A 27 -9.24 -28.20 -24.71
C GLU A 27 -8.84 -26.89 -25.41
N LYS A 28 -9.82 -26.06 -25.74
CA LYS A 28 -9.61 -24.83 -26.49
C LYS A 28 -10.40 -23.66 -25.94
N VAL A 29 -9.87 -22.45 -26.14
CA VAL A 29 -10.48 -21.18 -25.73
C VAL A 29 -10.55 -20.23 -26.92
N LEU A 30 -11.63 -19.46 -27.04
CA LEU A 30 -11.82 -18.48 -28.11
C LEU A 30 -11.04 -17.19 -27.80
N LEU A 31 -10.23 -16.73 -28.76
CA LEU A 31 -9.75 -15.36 -28.85
C LEU A 31 -10.62 -14.59 -29.83
N PRO A 32 -11.35 -13.54 -29.41
CA PRO A 32 -12.25 -12.80 -30.30
C PRO A 32 -11.53 -12.17 -31.51
N VAL A 33 -12.20 -12.11 -32.63
CA VAL A 33 -11.63 -11.64 -33.92
C VAL A 33 -10.99 -10.25 -33.83
N LYS A 34 -11.56 -9.36 -33.01
CA LYS A 34 -11.02 -8.00 -32.78
C LYS A 34 -9.63 -7.97 -32.11
N GLN A 35 -9.21 -9.08 -31.51
CA GLN A 35 -7.96 -9.21 -30.81
C GLN A 35 -6.98 -10.17 -31.50
N VAL A 36 -7.35 -10.75 -32.60
CA VAL A 36 -6.50 -11.62 -33.41
C VAL A 36 -5.53 -10.76 -34.23
N PRO A 37 -4.20 -10.93 -34.08
CA PRO A 37 -3.24 -10.23 -34.96
C PRO A 37 -3.46 -10.57 -36.44
N ALA A 38 -3.13 -9.62 -37.32
CA ALA A 38 -3.42 -9.77 -38.77
C ALA A 38 -2.64 -10.92 -39.43
N ASP A 39 -1.38 -11.13 -38.99
CA ASP A 39 -0.42 -12.00 -39.69
C ASP A 39 -0.22 -13.34 -38.96
N VAL A 40 -1.31 -13.93 -38.42
CA VAL A 40 -1.24 -15.23 -37.73
C VAL A 40 -1.96 -16.33 -38.50
N GLU A 41 -1.36 -17.53 -38.47
CA GLU A 41 -1.87 -18.73 -39.11
C GLU A 41 -2.20 -19.83 -38.08
N ILE A 42 -2.90 -20.89 -38.56
CA ILE A 42 -3.15 -22.07 -37.71
C ILE A 42 -1.80 -22.74 -37.42
N GLY A 43 -1.55 -23.01 -36.13
CA GLY A 43 -0.30 -23.54 -35.62
C GLY A 43 0.56 -22.51 -34.91
N ASP A 44 0.36 -21.22 -35.17
CA ASP A 44 1.11 -20.15 -34.50
C ASP A 44 0.77 -20.08 -33.03
N ALA A 45 1.76 -19.66 -32.22
CA ALA A 45 1.64 -19.51 -30.78
C ALA A 45 1.34 -18.06 -30.42
N LEU A 46 0.29 -17.84 -29.63
CA LEU A 46 -0.07 -16.53 -29.09
C LEU A 46 0.00 -16.51 -27.57
N THR A 47 0.58 -15.44 -27.01
CA THR A 47 0.52 -15.18 -25.58
C THR A 47 -0.78 -14.48 -25.25
N VAL A 48 -1.63 -15.14 -24.46
CA VAL A 48 -2.95 -14.66 -24.08
C VAL A 48 -3.20 -14.82 -22.59
N PHE A 49 -4.07 -13.98 -22.05
CA PHE A 49 -4.65 -14.16 -20.73
C PHE A 49 -6.02 -14.83 -20.85
N VAL A 50 -6.34 -15.78 -19.97
CA VAL A 50 -7.61 -16.52 -20.03
C VAL A 50 -8.47 -16.16 -18.82
N TYR A 51 -9.73 -15.78 -19.09
CA TYR A 51 -10.69 -15.40 -18.05
C TYR A 51 -12.12 -15.80 -18.47
N ARG A 52 -13.14 -15.41 -17.69
CA ARG A 52 -14.54 -15.62 -18.04
C ARG A 52 -15.21 -14.32 -18.45
N ASP A 53 -15.88 -14.33 -19.59
CA ASP A 53 -16.66 -13.18 -20.10
C ASP A 53 -17.94 -12.92 -19.26
N SER A 54 -18.75 -11.94 -19.69
CA SER A 54 -20.02 -11.60 -19.03
C SER A 54 -21.07 -12.72 -19.04
N GLN A 55 -20.91 -13.70 -19.93
CA GLN A 55 -21.78 -14.88 -20.05
C GLN A 55 -21.17 -16.11 -19.36
N ASP A 56 -20.11 -15.92 -18.56
CA ASP A 56 -19.40 -16.97 -17.80
C ASP A 56 -18.68 -18.02 -18.67
N ARG A 57 -18.43 -17.70 -19.95
CA ARG A 57 -17.69 -18.57 -20.88
C ARG A 57 -16.19 -18.29 -20.78
N LEU A 58 -15.36 -19.32 -20.89
CA LEU A 58 -13.91 -19.14 -21.02
C LEU A 58 -13.58 -18.38 -22.31
N ILE A 59 -12.81 -17.32 -22.20
CA ILE A 59 -12.37 -16.47 -23.29
C ILE A 59 -10.89 -16.08 -23.10
N ALA A 60 -10.17 -15.99 -24.20
CA ALA A 60 -8.81 -15.48 -24.23
C ALA A 60 -8.79 -13.99 -24.62
N THR A 61 -7.78 -13.28 -24.14
CA THR A 61 -7.51 -11.89 -24.52
C THR A 61 -6.01 -11.65 -24.68
N THR A 62 -5.64 -10.82 -25.65
CA THR A 62 -4.27 -10.28 -25.80
C THR A 62 -4.02 -9.07 -24.89
N ASN A 63 -5.09 -8.50 -24.30
CA ASN A 63 -4.96 -7.41 -23.34
C ASN A 63 -4.27 -7.92 -22.07
N THR A 64 -3.41 -7.07 -21.50
CA THR A 64 -2.70 -7.37 -20.26
C THR A 64 -3.52 -6.88 -19.07
N PRO A 65 -4.03 -7.77 -18.21
CA PRO A 65 -4.69 -7.33 -16.98
C PRO A 65 -3.66 -6.74 -16.00
N LYS A 66 -4.14 -5.89 -15.07
CA LYS A 66 -3.33 -5.30 -14.00
C LYS A 66 -2.96 -6.30 -12.91
N ILE A 67 -3.57 -7.48 -12.89
CA ILE A 67 -3.35 -8.53 -11.90
C ILE A 67 -3.53 -9.91 -12.52
N GLU A 68 -2.73 -10.88 -12.08
CA GLU A 68 -2.83 -12.30 -12.44
C GLU A 68 -3.19 -13.15 -11.21
N LEU A 69 -3.59 -14.40 -11.46
CA LEU A 69 -3.94 -15.34 -10.41
C LEU A 69 -2.79 -15.49 -9.40
N ASP A 70 -3.14 -15.48 -8.12
CA ASP A 70 -2.21 -15.59 -7.00
C ASP A 70 -1.21 -14.42 -6.89
N ARG A 71 -1.51 -13.28 -7.50
CA ARG A 71 -0.74 -12.04 -7.39
C ARG A 71 -1.51 -10.97 -6.65
N ILE A 72 -0.76 -10.06 -6.05
CA ILE A 72 -1.28 -8.88 -5.37
C ILE A 72 -1.15 -7.68 -6.31
N ALA A 73 -2.16 -6.83 -6.34
CA ALA A 73 -2.10 -5.53 -7.00
C ALA A 73 -3.04 -4.51 -6.34
N LYS A 74 -2.76 -3.23 -6.54
CA LYS A 74 -3.71 -2.14 -6.28
C LYS A 74 -4.62 -1.98 -7.48
N LEU A 75 -5.93 -2.04 -7.22
CA LEU A 75 -6.95 -1.85 -8.24
C LEU A 75 -7.93 -0.77 -7.81
N LYS A 76 -8.40 0.00 -8.79
CA LYS A 76 -9.36 1.08 -8.57
C LYS A 76 -10.79 0.51 -8.56
N VAL A 77 -11.59 0.96 -7.62
CA VAL A 77 -13.02 0.64 -7.55
C VAL A 77 -13.76 1.41 -8.65
N ALA A 78 -14.31 0.69 -9.61
CA ALA A 78 -15.11 1.25 -10.70
C ALA A 78 -16.54 1.55 -10.24
N GLN A 79 -17.18 0.57 -9.57
CA GLN A 79 -18.56 0.69 -9.11
C GLN A 79 -18.86 -0.21 -7.90
N ILE A 80 -19.96 0.08 -7.23
CA ILE A 80 -20.48 -0.74 -6.12
C ILE A 80 -21.86 -1.25 -6.47
N SER A 81 -22.15 -2.49 -6.10
CA SER A 81 -23.44 -3.15 -6.25
C SER A 81 -24.00 -3.62 -4.90
N GLN A 82 -25.14 -4.31 -4.93
CA GLN A 82 -25.75 -4.91 -3.72
C GLN A 82 -24.98 -6.12 -3.17
N ILE A 83 -24.03 -6.68 -3.91
CA ILE A 83 -23.29 -7.91 -3.56
C ILE A 83 -21.78 -7.70 -3.34
N GLY A 84 -21.27 -6.53 -3.71
CA GLY A 84 -19.85 -6.21 -3.61
C GLY A 84 -19.45 -5.02 -4.48
N ALA A 85 -18.16 -4.84 -4.64
CA ALA A 85 -17.56 -3.85 -5.51
C ALA A 85 -17.05 -4.51 -6.80
N PHE A 86 -16.88 -3.71 -7.85
CA PHE A 86 -16.26 -4.09 -9.10
C PHE A 86 -15.02 -3.23 -9.30
N LEU A 87 -13.90 -3.88 -9.64
CA LEU A 87 -12.59 -3.27 -9.74
C LEU A 87 -12.13 -3.23 -11.20
N ASP A 88 -11.62 -2.09 -11.62
CA ASP A 88 -10.95 -1.94 -12.91
C ASP A 88 -9.59 -2.69 -12.88
N TRP A 89 -9.52 -3.79 -13.57
CA TRP A 89 -8.31 -4.60 -13.73
C TRP A 89 -7.76 -4.60 -15.17
N GLY A 90 -8.29 -3.71 -16.03
CA GLY A 90 -7.80 -3.51 -17.41
C GLY A 90 -8.43 -4.41 -18.45
N LEU A 91 -9.49 -5.16 -18.11
CA LEU A 91 -10.28 -5.97 -19.06
C LEU A 91 -11.70 -5.40 -19.17
N GLU A 92 -12.44 -5.83 -20.21
CA GLU A 92 -13.81 -5.34 -20.49
C GLU A 92 -14.78 -5.59 -19.32
N LYS A 93 -14.65 -6.74 -18.64
CA LYS A 93 -15.45 -7.08 -17.47
C LYS A 93 -14.66 -6.76 -16.21
N ASP A 94 -15.18 -5.89 -15.39
CA ASP A 94 -14.59 -5.56 -14.09
C ASP A 94 -14.45 -6.78 -13.17
N LEU A 95 -13.41 -6.78 -12.34
CA LEU A 95 -13.14 -7.85 -11.39
C LEU A 95 -14.01 -7.70 -10.14
N PHE A 96 -14.74 -8.75 -9.79
CA PHE A 96 -15.65 -8.74 -8.64
C PHE A 96 -14.92 -8.89 -7.30
N LEU A 97 -15.19 -7.98 -6.36
CA LEU A 97 -14.75 -8.00 -4.96
C LEU A 97 -15.97 -8.16 -4.04
N PRO A 98 -16.32 -9.38 -3.60
CA PRO A 98 -17.46 -9.64 -2.72
C PRO A 98 -17.35 -8.88 -1.40
N PHE A 99 -18.46 -8.46 -0.79
CA PHE A 99 -18.43 -7.81 0.53
C PHE A 99 -17.74 -8.65 1.61
N LYS A 100 -17.91 -9.97 1.59
CA LYS A 100 -17.24 -10.90 2.53
C LYS A 100 -15.72 -10.92 2.41
N GLU A 101 -15.17 -10.53 1.26
CA GLU A 101 -13.73 -10.47 1.00
C GLU A 101 -13.14 -9.06 1.21
N GLN A 102 -13.97 -8.07 1.58
CA GLN A 102 -13.53 -6.73 1.95
C GLN A 102 -13.13 -6.68 3.43
N THR A 103 -12.09 -5.93 3.75
CA THR A 103 -11.65 -5.66 5.14
C THR A 103 -12.17 -4.31 5.65
N TYR A 104 -12.56 -3.42 4.74
CA TYR A 104 -13.21 -2.13 5.01
C TYR A 104 -14.16 -1.77 3.86
N LYS A 105 -15.07 -0.83 4.10
CA LYS A 105 -16.00 -0.34 3.07
C LYS A 105 -15.26 0.54 2.08
N VAL A 106 -15.34 0.20 0.80
CA VAL A 106 -14.78 0.98 -0.30
C VAL A 106 -15.84 1.84 -0.98
N LYS A 107 -15.40 2.88 -1.70
CA LYS A 107 -16.22 3.78 -2.52
C LYS A 107 -15.71 3.78 -3.96
N PRO A 108 -16.56 4.13 -4.96
CA PRO A 108 -16.09 4.35 -6.32
C PRO A 108 -14.94 5.36 -6.35
N GLY A 109 -13.88 5.03 -7.07
CA GLY A 109 -12.66 5.82 -7.15
C GLY A 109 -11.56 5.48 -6.15
N ASP A 110 -11.88 4.77 -5.05
CA ASP A 110 -10.86 4.29 -4.11
C ASP A 110 -9.92 3.29 -4.78
N GLU A 111 -8.68 3.24 -4.32
CA GLU A 111 -7.73 2.18 -4.64
C GLU A 111 -7.65 1.19 -3.48
N CYS A 112 -7.72 -0.08 -3.77
CA CYS A 112 -7.61 -1.13 -2.76
C CYS A 112 -6.59 -2.21 -3.16
N LEU A 113 -5.85 -2.69 -2.17
CA LEU A 113 -4.90 -3.78 -2.34
C LEU A 113 -5.64 -5.11 -2.28
N VAL A 114 -5.52 -5.90 -3.34
CA VAL A 114 -6.23 -7.18 -3.47
C VAL A 114 -5.33 -8.27 -4.03
N VAL A 115 -5.71 -9.51 -3.79
CA VAL A 115 -5.19 -10.69 -4.49
C VAL A 115 -6.27 -11.24 -5.41
N LEU A 116 -5.86 -11.71 -6.60
CA LEU A 116 -6.74 -12.45 -7.51
C LEU A 116 -6.77 -13.92 -7.11
N TYR A 117 -7.97 -14.47 -6.92
CA TYR A 117 -8.17 -15.87 -6.60
C TYR A 117 -9.34 -16.47 -7.38
N VAL A 118 -9.39 -17.80 -7.44
CA VAL A 118 -10.53 -18.54 -7.98
C VAL A 118 -11.47 -18.92 -6.84
N ASP A 119 -12.74 -18.55 -6.95
CA ASP A 119 -13.76 -18.92 -5.97
C ASP A 119 -14.26 -20.37 -6.13
N LYS A 120 -15.17 -20.81 -5.25
CA LYS A 120 -15.76 -22.15 -5.29
C LYS A 120 -16.59 -22.42 -6.56
N SER A 121 -16.99 -21.36 -7.28
CA SER A 121 -17.72 -21.43 -8.54
C SER A 121 -16.81 -21.38 -9.77
N SER A 122 -15.50 -21.53 -9.58
CA SER A 122 -14.47 -21.43 -10.63
C SER A 122 -14.45 -20.07 -11.33
N ARG A 123 -14.76 -18.98 -10.62
CA ARG A 123 -14.72 -17.60 -11.10
C ARG A 123 -13.54 -16.85 -10.49
N LEU A 124 -12.94 -15.99 -11.27
CA LEU A 124 -11.93 -15.06 -10.79
C LEU A 124 -12.59 -13.97 -9.93
N CYS A 125 -12.11 -13.82 -8.71
CA CYS A 125 -12.56 -12.81 -7.75
C CYS A 125 -11.38 -12.14 -7.06
N ALA A 126 -11.59 -10.92 -6.59
CA ALA A 126 -10.64 -10.20 -5.77
C ALA A 126 -10.89 -10.45 -4.27
N SER A 127 -9.83 -10.42 -3.46
CA SER A 127 -9.92 -10.48 -2.00
C SER A 127 -8.92 -9.54 -1.36
N MET A 128 -9.36 -8.71 -0.42
CA MET A 128 -8.50 -7.96 0.49
C MET A 128 -8.03 -8.85 1.65
N ARG A 129 -8.90 -9.73 2.16
CA ARG A 129 -8.62 -10.58 3.33
C ARG A 129 -7.49 -11.57 3.12
N ARG A 130 -7.26 -11.99 1.87
CA ARG A 130 -6.25 -13.00 1.54
C ARG A 130 -4.87 -12.40 1.25
N VAL A 131 -4.72 -11.09 1.19
CA VAL A 131 -3.46 -10.42 0.83
C VAL A 131 -2.30 -10.92 1.68
N TYR A 132 -2.50 -11.04 3.00
CA TYR A 132 -1.46 -11.52 3.90
C TYR A 132 -0.83 -12.86 3.47
N ASN A 133 -1.63 -13.79 2.95
CA ASN A 133 -1.18 -15.14 2.57
C ASN A 133 -0.30 -15.15 1.30
N TYR A 134 -0.25 -14.05 0.57
CA TYR A 134 0.51 -13.90 -0.68
C TYR A 134 1.68 -12.95 -0.56
N LEU A 135 1.88 -12.37 0.62
CA LEU A 135 3.10 -11.63 0.92
C LEU A 135 4.29 -12.59 1.01
N VAL A 136 5.47 -12.08 0.73
CA VAL A 136 6.71 -12.87 0.79
C VAL A 136 7.69 -12.26 1.79
N PRO A 137 8.61 -13.05 2.34
CA PRO A 137 9.74 -12.54 3.11
C PRO A 137 10.56 -11.55 2.29
N ALA A 138 11.12 -10.55 2.94
CA ALA A 138 11.98 -9.55 2.31
C ALA A 138 13.44 -9.97 2.43
N ASP A 139 14.17 -9.84 1.33
CA ASP A 139 15.61 -10.11 1.21
C ASP A 139 16.42 -8.87 0.80
N CYS A 140 15.72 -7.76 0.52
CA CYS A 140 16.30 -6.54 -0.07
C CYS A 140 16.32 -5.33 0.88
N TYR A 141 15.93 -5.50 2.15
CA TYR A 141 15.88 -4.42 3.13
C TYR A 141 16.87 -4.63 4.26
N GLU A 142 17.42 -3.51 4.71
CA GLU A 142 18.26 -3.43 5.90
C GLU A 142 17.61 -2.56 6.97
N LYS A 143 18.17 -2.62 8.19
CA LYS A 143 17.77 -1.71 9.27
C LYS A 143 17.93 -0.27 8.80
N ASP A 144 16.94 0.57 9.14
CA ASP A 144 16.82 1.99 8.78
C ASP A 144 16.46 2.28 7.32
N SER A 145 16.27 1.28 6.46
CA SER A 145 15.69 1.47 5.12
C SER A 145 14.33 2.16 5.22
N GLN A 146 14.10 3.16 4.36
CA GLN A 146 12.78 3.80 4.22
C GLN A 146 11.87 2.87 3.43
N VAL A 147 10.63 2.75 3.88
CA VAL A 147 9.64 1.86 3.27
C VAL A 147 8.28 2.53 3.23
N SER A 148 7.48 2.13 2.27
CA SER A 148 6.07 2.48 2.21
C SER A 148 5.22 1.22 2.09
N GLY A 149 3.97 1.27 2.55
CA GLY A 149 3.11 0.10 2.46
C GLY A 149 1.66 0.42 2.74
N THR A 150 0.82 -0.59 2.59
CA THR A 150 -0.62 -0.51 2.84
C THR A 150 -0.97 -1.34 4.07
N VAL A 151 -1.68 -0.75 5.02
CA VAL A 151 -2.18 -1.48 6.22
C VAL A 151 -3.28 -2.45 5.78
N ILE A 152 -3.08 -3.74 6.02
CA ILE A 152 -3.98 -4.79 5.57
C ILE A 152 -4.81 -5.40 6.71
N GLU A 153 -4.30 -5.32 7.94
CA GLU A 153 -4.96 -5.84 9.14
C GLU A 153 -4.46 -5.10 10.38
N ILE A 154 -5.32 -4.96 11.39
CA ILE A 154 -4.94 -4.43 12.71
C ILE A 154 -5.29 -5.48 13.76
N ASN A 155 -4.28 -5.92 14.49
CA ASN A 155 -4.43 -6.84 15.61
C ASN A 155 -4.23 -6.06 16.92
N PRO A 156 -5.21 -6.09 17.85
CA PRO A 156 -5.13 -5.33 19.10
C PRO A 156 -3.92 -5.69 19.98
N ASP A 157 -3.47 -6.96 19.93
CA ASP A 157 -2.40 -7.45 20.79
C ASP A 157 -1.00 -7.19 20.21
N TYR A 158 -0.87 -7.23 18.87
CA TYR A 158 0.43 -7.19 18.19
C TYR A 158 0.71 -5.87 17.47
N GLY A 159 -0.31 -5.25 16.86
CA GLY A 159 -0.15 -4.04 16.07
C GLY A 159 -0.76 -4.14 14.67
N ALA A 160 -0.27 -3.37 13.72
CA ALA A 160 -0.77 -3.33 12.36
C ALA A 160 0.11 -4.15 11.40
N TYR A 161 -0.50 -5.04 10.64
CA TYR A 161 0.15 -5.75 9.54
C TYR A 161 0.09 -4.90 8.28
N VAL A 162 1.21 -4.85 7.58
CA VAL A 162 1.41 -3.95 6.43
C VAL A 162 1.99 -4.74 5.26
N ALA A 163 1.45 -4.55 4.09
CA ALA A 163 2.06 -4.99 2.84
C ALA A 163 3.07 -3.93 2.38
N ILE A 164 4.34 -4.14 2.66
CA ILE A 164 5.43 -3.25 2.25
C ILE A 164 5.67 -3.44 0.75
N ASP A 165 5.68 -2.31 0.01
CA ASP A 165 5.76 -2.27 -1.46
C ASP A 165 4.75 -3.20 -2.15
N ASP A 166 3.59 -3.41 -1.47
CA ASP A 166 2.51 -4.30 -1.89
C ASP A 166 2.95 -5.77 -2.10
N LYS A 167 4.05 -6.18 -1.49
CA LYS A 167 4.71 -7.47 -1.71
C LYS A 167 5.24 -8.14 -0.45
N TYR A 168 5.85 -7.38 0.47
CA TYR A 168 6.60 -7.95 1.59
C TYR A 168 5.86 -7.86 2.91
N TYR A 169 6.11 -8.84 3.81
CA TYR A 169 5.56 -8.80 5.16
C TYR A 169 6.14 -7.64 5.96
N GLY A 170 5.29 -6.75 6.44
CA GLY A 170 5.60 -5.70 7.39
C GLY A 170 4.68 -5.76 8.60
N MET A 171 5.19 -5.31 9.75
CA MET A 171 4.43 -5.17 10.98
C MET A 171 4.86 -3.91 11.73
N ILE A 172 3.89 -3.11 12.14
CA ILE A 172 4.07 -1.98 13.03
C ILE A 172 3.60 -2.42 14.42
N PRO A 173 4.51 -2.57 15.40
CA PRO A 173 4.11 -2.94 16.76
C PRO A 173 3.24 -1.89 17.43
N ASN A 174 2.40 -2.28 18.39
CA ASN A 174 1.52 -1.36 19.13
C ASN A 174 2.24 -0.16 19.76
N ASN A 175 3.48 -0.33 20.23
CA ASN A 175 4.28 0.74 20.80
C ASN A 175 4.82 1.74 19.75
N GLU A 176 4.68 1.47 18.46
CA GLU A 176 4.99 2.37 17.36
C GLU A 176 3.73 3.00 16.71
N LEU A 177 2.53 2.57 17.12
CA LEU A 177 1.24 3.09 16.66
C LEU A 177 0.80 4.30 17.50
N PHE A 178 1.40 5.47 17.27
CA PHE A 178 1.10 6.71 18.03
C PHE A 178 -0.06 7.52 17.48
N SER A 179 -0.43 7.29 16.22
CA SER A 179 -1.58 7.88 15.56
C SER A 179 -2.60 6.80 15.21
N LYS A 180 -3.85 7.19 15.04
CA LYS A 180 -4.89 6.29 14.59
C LYS A 180 -4.61 5.90 13.15
N VAL A 181 -4.29 4.62 12.95
CA VAL A 181 -4.08 4.00 11.64
C VAL A 181 -5.30 3.14 11.34
N ASN A 182 -5.80 3.14 10.12
CA ASN A 182 -6.92 2.33 9.68
C ASN A 182 -6.47 1.31 8.63
N ILE A 183 -7.24 0.23 8.49
CA ILE A 183 -7.02 -0.74 7.40
C ILE A 183 -7.26 -0.01 6.06
N GLY A 184 -6.35 -0.19 5.12
CA GLY A 184 -6.34 0.50 3.84
C GLY A 184 -5.47 1.76 3.79
N ASP A 185 -5.06 2.30 4.94
CA ASP A 185 -4.18 3.47 4.98
C ASP A 185 -2.82 3.15 4.36
N ARG A 186 -2.31 4.09 3.57
CA ARG A 186 -0.91 4.06 3.13
C ARG A 186 -0.04 4.66 4.23
N ILE A 187 1.01 3.94 4.59
CA ILE A 187 1.99 4.39 5.58
C ILE A 187 3.37 4.55 4.96
N GLU A 188 4.12 5.45 5.55
CA GLU A 188 5.56 5.58 5.35
C GLU A 188 6.26 5.34 6.68
N GLY A 189 7.37 4.65 6.64
CA GLY A 189 8.10 4.30 7.84
C GLY A 189 9.52 3.86 7.54
N ARG A 190 10.20 3.37 8.55
CA ARG A 190 11.53 2.79 8.41
C ARG A 190 11.58 1.38 8.99
N VAL A 191 12.46 0.57 8.46
CA VAL A 191 12.74 -0.76 9.02
C VAL A 191 13.50 -0.59 10.34
N VAL A 192 12.89 -1.01 11.44
CA VAL A 192 13.53 -1.06 12.76
C VAL A 192 14.38 -2.31 12.90
N LYS A 193 13.86 -3.42 12.39
CA LYS A 193 14.51 -4.73 12.43
C LYS A 193 14.00 -5.59 11.28
N VAL A 194 14.91 -6.30 10.63
CA VAL A 194 14.59 -7.45 9.78
C VAL A 194 14.66 -8.69 10.67
N ARG A 195 13.59 -9.48 10.70
CA ARG A 195 13.53 -10.72 11.47
C ARG A 195 14.23 -11.85 10.70
N ASP A 196 14.59 -12.91 11.40
CA ASP A 196 15.26 -14.09 10.80
C ASP A 196 14.37 -14.79 9.76
N ASP A 197 13.03 -14.64 9.88
CA ASP A 197 12.04 -15.14 8.91
C ASP A 197 11.80 -14.15 7.72
N GLY A 198 12.61 -13.11 7.60
CA GLY A 198 12.51 -12.10 6.54
C GLY A 198 11.34 -11.12 6.68
N LYS A 199 10.61 -11.14 7.80
CA LYS A 199 9.54 -10.17 8.06
C LYS A 199 10.10 -8.87 8.63
N LEU A 200 9.54 -7.75 8.19
CA LEU A 200 10.01 -6.42 8.54
C LEU A 200 9.25 -5.86 9.75
N MET A 201 9.98 -5.42 10.76
CA MET A 201 9.43 -4.61 11.85
C MET A 201 9.56 -3.14 11.46
N ILE A 202 8.45 -2.42 11.43
CA ILE A 202 8.37 -1.04 10.92
C ILE A 202 8.14 -0.08 12.07
N GLY A 203 8.93 1.01 12.10
CA GLY A 203 8.71 2.16 12.96
C GLY A 203 8.19 3.34 12.15
N LEU A 204 7.14 3.97 12.65
CA LEU A 204 6.55 5.17 12.03
C LEU A 204 7.28 6.45 12.46
N ARG A 205 7.98 6.41 13.58
CA ARG A 205 8.76 7.56 14.07
C ARG A 205 10.05 7.72 13.28
N LYS A 206 10.36 8.96 12.94
CA LYS A 206 11.73 9.32 12.53
C LYS A 206 12.72 8.93 13.65
N LYS A 207 13.99 8.68 13.29
CA LYS A 207 15.04 8.49 14.30
C LYS A 207 15.03 9.66 15.26
N ALA A 208 15.28 9.40 16.54
CA ALA A 208 15.22 10.41 17.60
C ALA A 208 16.05 11.68 17.30
N TYR A 209 17.17 11.55 16.59
CA TYR A 209 17.99 12.71 16.20
C TYR A 209 17.38 13.51 15.03
N LEU A 210 16.73 12.84 14.06
CA LEU A 210 16.02 13.51 12.95
C LEU A 210 14.74 14.20 13.46
N GLN A 211 14.01 13.55 14.38
CA GLN A 211 12.87 14.18 15.03
C GLN A 211 13.32 15.40 15.83
N MET A 212 14.47 15.32 16.51
CA MET A 212 15.02 16.44 17.28
C MET A 212 15.47 17.60 16.38
N ASP A 213 15.90 17.34 15.13
CA ASP A 213 16.19 18.37 14.14
C ASP A 213 14.92 19.09 13.70
N ASP A 214 13.87 18.33 13.38
CA ASP A 214 12.56 18.87 12.99
C ASP A 214 11.94 19.66 14.15
N ASP A 215 11.96 19.12 15.36
CA ASP A 215 11.43 19.76 16.58
C ASP A 215 12.16 21.07 16.88
N SER A 216 13.49 21.07 16.75
CA SER A 216 14.31 22.27 16.99
C SER A 216 14.03 23.35 15.93
N GLN A 217 13.93 22.96 14.66
CA GLN A 217 13.60 23.91 13.59
C GLN A 217 12.19 24.48 13.78
N PHE A 218 11.21 23.64 14.13
CA PHE A 218 9.84 24.09 14.40
C PHE A 218 9.80 25.09 15.57
N VAL A 219 10.48 24.80 16.68
CA VAL A 219 10.55 25.72 17.84
C VAL A 219 11.23 27.04 17.44
N LEU A 220 12.30 26.98 16.66
CA LEU A 220 13.00 28.18 16.19
C LEU A 220 12.10 29.06 15.31
N ASP A 221 11.34 28.45 14.40
CA ASP A 221 10.43 29.18 13.50
C ASP A 221 9.27 29.81 14.28
N GLU A 222 8.77 29.14 15.31
CA GLU A 222 7.74 29.69 16.20
C GLU A 222 8.27 30.87 17.05
N ILE A 223 9.52 30.81 17.52
CA ILE A 223 10.15 31.96 18.19
C ILE A 223 10.25 33.15 17.21
N LYS A 224 10.70 32.93 15.98
CA LYS A 224 10.78 33.97 14.95
C LYS A 224 9.43 34.61 14.64
N LYS A 225 8.37 33.81 14.45
CA LYS A 225 6.99 34.29 14.20
C LYS A 225 6.46 35.18 15.32
N ARG A 226 6.92 34.95 16.56
CA ARG A 226 6.54 35.72 17.77
C ARG A 226 7.45 36.92 18.05
N GLY A 227 8.20 37.38 17.05
CA GLY A 227 9.08 38.53 17.18
C GLY A 227 10.39 38.24 17.93
N GLY A 228 10.83 36.99 17.90
CA GLY A 228 12.13 36.59 18.47
C GLY A 228 12.11 36.22 19.96
N ARG A 229 10.93 36.21 20.60
CA ARG A 229 10.82 35.95 22.05
C ARG A 229 9.64 35.04 22.38
N LEU A 230 9.88 34.07 23.29
CA LEU A 230 8.82 33.33 24.01
C LEU A 230 8.73 33.89 25.45
N PRO A 231 7.51 34.15 25.96
CA PRO A 231 7.32 34.69 27.33
C PRO A 231 7.36 33.56 28.41
N PHE A 232 8.14 32.53 28.20
CA PHE A 232 8.39 31.41 29.12
C PHE A 232 9.65 30.66 28.71
N ASN A 233 10.19 29.85 29.62
CA ASN A 233 11.41 29.09 29.42
C ASN A 233 11.13 27.56 29.31
N ASP A 234 12.19 26.75 29.35
CA ASP A 234 12.14 25.27 29.27
C ASP A 234 11.49 24.61 30.49
N LYS A 235 11.20 25.37 31.57
CA LYS A 235 10.51 24.90 32.80
C LYS A 235 8.98 25.08 32.71
N ALA A 236 8.44 25.67 31.66
CA ALA A 236 7.02 25.88 31.46
C ALA A 236 6.20 24.58 31.69
N SER A 237 4.92 24.75 32.02
CA SER A 237 4.04 23.59 32.30
C SER A 237 3.82 22.73 31.09
N PRO A 238 3.60 21.40 31.23
CA PRO A 238 3.30 20.51 30.12
C PRO A 238 2.07 20.95 29.29
N GLU A 239 1.04 21.51 29.97
CA GLU A 239 -0.19 22.00 29.37
C GLU A 239 0.08 23.20 28.45
N LEU A 240 0.90 24.14 28.89
CA LEU A 240 1.29 25.32 28.13
C LEU A 240 2.08 24.91 26.88
N ILE A 241 3.07 24.03 27.04
CA ILE A 241 3.89 23.54 25.93
C ILE A 241 3.01 22.80 24.90
N ARG A 242 2.12 21.91 25.37
CA ARG A 242 1.22 21.17 24.52
C ARG A 242 0.27 22.08 23.75
N SER A 243 -0.29 23.11 24.40
CA SER A 243 -1.21 24.05 23.76
C SER A 243 -0.52 24.95 22.73
N GLN A 244 0.76 25.34 22.97
CA GLN A 244 1.48 26.29 22.14
C GLN A 244 2.28 25.63 20.99
N PHE A 245 2.77 24.41 21.19
CA PHE A 245 3.68 23.73 20.27
C PHE A 245 3.19 22.34 19.83
N ASN A 246 2.11 21.85 20.42
CA ASN A 246 1.62 20.47 20.22
C ASN A 246 2.70 19.39 20.47
N MET A 247 3.61 19.68 21.42
CA MET A 247 4.75 18.82 21.82
C MET A 247 4.62 18.40 23.28
N SER A 248 5.28 17.29 23.64
CA SER A 248 5.51 16.96 25.03
C SER A 248 6.60 17.87 25.65
N LYS A 249 6.59 18.03 26.98
CA LYS A 249 7.62 18.79 27.68
C LYS A 249 9.04 18.26 27.43
N ASN A 250 9.21 16.96 27.27
CA ASN A 250 10.53 16.36 27.01
C ASN A 250 11.02 16.64 25.56
N GLU A 251 10.13 16.66 24.57
CA GLU A 251 10.45 17.05 23.20
C GLU A 251 10.85 18.51 23.12
N PHE A 252 10.05 19.39 23.73
CA PHE A 252 10.35 20.82 23.81
C PHE A 252 11.70 21.10 24.51
N LYS A 253 11.97 20.46 25.65
CA LYS A 253 13.26 20.61 26.35
C LYS A 253 14.45 20.19 25.52
N ARG A 254 14.33 19.08 24.76
CA ARG A 254 15.40 18.61 23.86
C ARG A 254 15.61 19.60 22.72
N ALA A 255 14.53 20.09 22.10
CA ALA A 255 14.59 21.08 21.02
C ALA A 255 15.26 22.38 21.49
N VAL A 256 14.80 22.95 22.59
CA VAL A 256 15.38 24.17 23.22
C VAL A 256 16.84 23.96 23.61
N GLY A 257 17.17 22.83 24.24
CA GLY A 257 18.55 22.52 24.63
C GLY A 257 19.50 22.44 23.44
N ARG A 258 19.03 21.91 22.29
CA ARG A 258 19.81 21.88 21.05
C ARG A 258 20.00 23.28 20.46
N LEU A 259 18.94 24.08 20.34
CA LEU A 259 19.02 25.46 19.85
C LEU A 259 19.95 26.31 20.69
N PHE A 260 19.93 26.13 22.02
CA PHE A 260 20.87 26.78 22.95
C PHE A 260 22.31 26.35 22.69
N LYS A 261 22.57 25.04 22.53
CA LYS A 261 23.90 24.51 22.20
C LYS A 261 24.43 25.03 20.86
N GLU A 262 23.53 25.22 19.86
CA GLU A 262 23.82 25.82 18.58
C GLU A 262 23.94 27.35 18.62
N ARG A 263 23.79 27.96 19.77
CA ARG A 263 23.85 29.43 20.00
C ARG A 263 22.81 30.22 19.18
N LYS A 264 21.68 29.58 18.85
CA LYS A 264 20.59 30.24 18.14
C LYS A 264 19.61 30.96 19.07
N ILE A 265 19.61 30.59 20.34
CA ILE A 265 18.74 31.17 21.38
C ILE A 265 19.50 31.37 22.70
N VAL A 266 18.97 32.27 23.54
CA VAL A 266 19.31 32.43 24.92
C VAL A 266 18.13 32.04 25.79
N ILE A 267 18.38 31.30 26.88
CA ILE A 267 17.36 30.89 27.85
C ILE A 267 17.50 31.78 29.10
N ASN A 268 16.54 32.65 29.31
CA ASN A 268 16.43 33.51 30.45
C ASN A 268 15.52 32.88 31.53
N PRO A 269 15.50 33.42 32.78
CA PRO A 269 14.63 32.92 33.84
C PRO A 269 13.14 32.81 33.44
N ASP A 270 12.65 33.77 32.65
CA ASP A 270 11.22 33.89 32.27
C ASP A 270 10.98 33.94 30.77
N SER A 271 12.00 33.77 29.92
CA SER A 271 11.88 33.87 28.47
C SER A 271 12.91 32.99 27.75
N ILE A 272 12.61 32.73 26.48
CA ILE A 272 13.57 32.24 25.47
C ILE A 272 13.62 33.27 24.36
N GLU A 273 14.81 33.71 23.97
CA GLU A 273 15.00 34.75 22.98
C GLU A 273 15.99 34.32 21.91
N LEU A 274 15.80 34.82 20.68
CA LEU A 274 16.78 34.62 19.61
C LEU A 274 18.09 35.31 19.99
N THR A 275 19.19 34.71 19.61
CA THR A 275 20.49 35.37 19.70
C THR A 275 20.61 36.36 18.53
N ASP A 276 20.89 37.63 18.84
CA ASP A 276 21.25 38.58 17.79
C ASP A 276 22.59 38.16 17.19
N ASN A 277 22.57 37.71 15.94
CA ASN A 277 23.75 37.48 15.11
C ASN A 277 23.83 38.56 14.05
#